data_48a6181e86edcae67b637d902e147d2e
#
_entry.id   48a6181e86edcae67b637d902e147d2e
#
_cell.length_a   1.000
_cell.length_b   1.000
_cell.length_c   1.000
_cell.angle_alpha   90.00
_cell.angle_beta   90.00
_cell.angle_gamma   90.00
#
_symmetry.space_group_name_H-M   'P 1'
#
loop_
_entity.id
_entity.type
_entity.pdbx_description
1 polymer ?
#
loop_
_entity_poly.entity_id
_entity_poly.type
_entity_poly.pdbx_seq_one_letter_code
_entity_poly.pdbx_strand_id
1 'polypeptide(L)'
;MLRHAPENTLPAFAVCLELGMGFELDIRTTKDGHLVVLHDDSVERTTDGPSKSVRDLTLAEIKQLDAGSWFDPAFSGLRVPTLEETLSLVQKRKRGPTVIALNVKQLTRDGEAKLVALVEKYELLEESFAFDQPAEMSRRLKTLNPKFRIGQNVNRKSMDGRLNDNFLDVFLLTYAPAADEVSRLQKHGKQVLFNFAGPGEARRSPTAWRQVRDAGIDGLLTDYPLECRTVWRNTPQQHD
;
A
#
# COMPACT_ATOMS: atom_id res chain seq x y z
N MET A 1 1.20 -7.04 6.19
CA MET A 1 0.64 -8.40 6.03
C MET A 1 -0.32 -8.69 7.16
N LEU A 2 -1.59 -8.93 6.85
CA LEU A 2 -2.53 -9.43 7.85
C LEU A 2 -2.19 -10.88 8.16
N ARG A 3 -1.89 -11.21 9.43
CA ARG A 3 -1.63 -12.60 9.86
C ARG A 3 -2.90 -13.48 9.88
N HIS A 4 -4.04 -12.95 9.47
CA HIS A 4 -5.34 -13.61 9.52
C HIS A 4 -5.93 -13.90 8.14
N ALA A 5 -5.25 -13.48 7.08
CA ALA A 5 -5.63 -13.75 5.69
C ALA A 5 -4.38 -13.71 4.79
N PRO A 6 -4.37 -14.44 3.67
CA PRO A 6 -3.23 -14.45 2.75
C PRO A 6 -2.99 -13.06 2.17
N GLU A 7 -1.69 -12.69 2.06
CA GLU A 7 -1.28 -11.40 1.52
C GLU A 7 -1.82 -11.17 0.09
N ASN A 8 -2.04 -9.90 -0.26
CA ASN A 8 -2.45 -9.50 -1.60
C ASN A 8 -3.72 -10.20 -2.12
N THR A 9 -4.69 -10.49 -1.24
CA THR A 9 -5.97 -11.12 -1.59
C THR A 9 -7.17 -10.26 -1.23
N LEU A 10 -8.29 -10.45 -1.93
CA LEU A 10 -9.52 -9.69 -1.65
C LEU A 10 -10.03 -9.87 -0.21
N PRO A 11 -10.00 -11.06 0.43
CA PRO A 11 -10.35 -11.20 1.84
C PRO A 11 -9.45 -10.37 2.77
N ALA A 12 -8.13 -10.31 2.54
CA ALA A 12 -7.22 -9.51 3.34
C ALA A 12 -7.57 -8.02 3.28
N PHE A 13 -7.85 -7.50 2.09
CA PHE A 13 -8.28 -6.11 1.88
C PHE A 13 -9.66 -5.82 2.47
N ALA A 14 -10.60 -6.75 2.31
CA ALA A 14 -11.94 -6.62 2.89
C ALA A 14 -11.89 -6.48 4.41
N VAL A 15 -11.06 -7.26 5.10
CA VAL A 15 -10.88 -7.16 6.56
C VAL A 15 -10.32 -5.78 6.95
N CYS A 16 -9.34 -5.23 6.20
CA CYS A 16 -8.85 -3.87 6.45
C CYS A 16 -9.96 -2.84 6.35
N LEU A 17 -10.76 -2.89 5.29
CA LEU A 17 -11.87 -1.95 5.06
C LEU A 17 -12.96 -2.05 6.14
N GLU A 18 -13.36 -3.27 6.53
CA GLU A 18 -14.35 -3.48 7.60
C GLU A 18 -13.86 -2.95 8.96
N LEU A 19 -12.55 -2.96 9.19
CA LEU A 19 -11.94 -2.42 10.39
C LEU A 19 -11.67 -0.90 10.30
N GLY A 20 -12.03 -0.25 9.20
CA GLY A 20 -11.78 1.18 8.96
C GLY A 20 -10.27 1.49 8.85
N MET A 21 -9.50 0.58 8.25
CA MET A 21 -8.08 0.74 7.99
C MET A 21 -7.82 0.82 6.49
N GLY A 22 -6.79 1.57 6.10
CA GLY A 22 -6.18 1.47 4.80
C GLY A 22 -5.34 0.20 4.66
N PHE A 23 -4.76 0.01 3.49
CA PHE A 23 -3.84 -1.09 3.22
C PHE A 23 -2.84 -0.74 2.12
N GLU A 24 -1.82 -1.55 2.03
CA GLU A 24 -0.85 -1.55 0.95
C GLU A 24 -1.07 -2.77 0.07
N LEU A 25 -0.80 -2.63 -1.21
CA LEU A 25 -0.84 -3.71 -2.19
C LEU A 25 0.28 -3.56 -3.22
N ASP A 26 0.71 -4.70 -3.80
CA ASP A 26 1.80 -4.77 -4.77
C ASP A 26 1.27 -4.98 -6.18
N ILE A 27 1.71 -4.16 -7.14
CA ILE A 27 1.19 -4.18 -8.52
C ILE A 27 2.24 -4.70 -9.48
N ARG A 28 1.85 -5.68 -10.31
CA ARG A 28 2.64 -6.23 -11.40
C ARG A 28 1.84 -6.32 -12.69
N THR A 29 2.55 -6.38 -13.82
CA THR A 29 1.96 -6.55 -15.15
C THR A 29 2.12 -8.00 -15.63
N THR A 30 1.03 -8.61 -16.10
CA THR A 30 1.03 -9.94 -16.74
C THR A 30 1.59 -9.88 -18.16
N LYS A 31 1.84 -11.03 -18.77
CA LYS A 31 2.31 -11.17 -20.15
C LYS A 31 1.40 -10.45 -21.15
N ASP A 32 0.10 -10.51 -20.96
CA ASP A 32 -0.93 -9.90 -21.80
C ASP A 32 -1.37 -8.50 -21.32
N GLY A 33 -0.57 -7.88 -20.42
CA GLY A 33 -0.69 -6.48 -20.04
C GLY A 33 -1.80 -6.16 -19.03
N HIS A 34 -2.29 -7.12 -18.27
CA HIS A 34 -3.20 -6.89 -17.14
C HIS A 34 -2.43 -6.55 -15.87
N LEU A 35 -3.03 -5.73 -14.99
CA LEU A 35 -2.48 -5.42 -13.69
C LEU A 35 -3.04 -6.39 -12.64
N VAL A 36 -2.15 -7.12 -11.98
CA VAL A 36 -2.47 -8.07 -10.90
C VAL A 36 -1.82 -7.66 -9.60
N VAL A 37 -2.35 -8.16 -8.49
CA VAL A 37 -1.87 -7.82 -7.14
C VAL A 37 -1.10 -9.00 -6.57
N LEU A 38 0.25 -8.88 -6.54
CA LEU A 38 1.16 -9.93 -6.08
C LEU A 38 2.53 -9.33 -5.75
N HIS A 39 3.10 -9.70 -4.58
CA HIS A 39 4.36 -9.14 -4.09
C HIS A 39 5.57 -9.58 -4.91
N ASP A 40 5.77 -10.88 -5.05
CA ASP A 40 6.97 -11.45 -5.68
C ASP A 40 6.92 -11.37 -7.22
N ASP A 41 8.07 -11.41 -7.86
CA ASP A 41 8.13 -11.55 -9.32
C ASP A 41 7.62 -12.93 -9.77
N SER A 42 7.85 -13.98 -8.97
CA SER A 42 7.35 -15.34 -9.19
C SER A 42 6.01 -15.57 -8.49
N VAL A 43 5.14 -16.37 -9.10
CA VAL A 43 3.87 -16.80 -8.51
C VAL A 43 4.02 -17.90 -7.45
N GLU A 44 5.20 -18.51 -7.31
CA GLU A 44 5.45 -19.75 -6.55
C GLU A 44 5.16 -19.63 -5.04
N ARG A 45 5.61 -18.56 -4.38
CA ARG A 45 5.55 -18.46 -2.91
C ARG A 45 4.12 -18.34 -2.36
N THR A 46 3.26 -17.65 -3.06
CA THR A 46 1.91 -17.31 -2.59
C THR A 46 0.79 -17.92 -3.43
N THR A 47 1.15 -18.90 -4.28
CA THR A 47 0.17 -19.69 -5.03
C THR A 47 0.64 -21.15 -5.16
N ASP A 48 -0.20 -22.03 -5.72
CA ASP A 48 0.13 -23.39 -6.12
C ASP A 48 0.82 -23.45 -7.50
N GLY A 49 1.19 -22.30 -8.06
CA GLY A 49 1.83 -22.20 -9.38
C GLY A 49 3.30 -22.59 -9.41
N PRO A 50 3.86 -22.79 -10.61
CA PRO A 50 5.28 -23.11 -10.79
C PRO A 50 6.17 -21.90 -10.50
N SER A 51 7.50 -22.13 -10.35
CA SER A 51 8.50 -21.06 -10.27
C SER A 51 8.60 -20.32 -11.62
N LYS A 52 7.66 -19.41 -11.87
CA LYS A 52 7.51 -18.66 -13.12
C LYS A 52 7.16 -17.19 -12.82
N SER A 53 7.73 -16.27 -13.60
CA SER A 53 7.48 -14.84 -13.43
C SER A 53 6.05 -14.46 -13.86
N VAL A 54 5.46 -13.52 -13.15
CA VAL A 54 4.13 -12.93 -13.46
C VAL A 54 4.09 -12.41 -14.90
N ARG A 55 5.16 -11.79 -15.39
CA ARG A 55 5.25 -11.26 -16.76
C ARG A 55 5.30 -12.31 -17.85
N ASP A 56 5.54 -13.56 -17.51
CA ASP A 56 5.58 -14.70 -18.45
C ASP A 56 4.26 -15.47 -18.50
N LEU A 57 3.28 -15.08 -17.66
CA LEU A 57 1.95 -15.66 -17.55
C LEU A 57 0.89 -14.68 -18.01
N THR A 58 -0.11 -15.17 -18.73
CA THR A 58 -1.33 -14.43 -19.07
C THR A 58 -2.24 -14.30 -17.84
N LEU A 59 -3.16 -13.34 -17.85
CA LEU A 59 -4.16 -13.24 -16.81
C LEU A 59 -4.96 -14.53 -16.65
N ALA A 60 -5.32 -15.17 -17.76
CA ALA A 60 -6.08 -16.43 -17.74
C ALA A 60 -5.32 -17.55 -17.00
N GLU A 61 -4.00 -17.67 -17.21
CA GLU A 61 -3.14 -18.63 -16.49
C GLU A 61 -3.05 -18.28 -15.01
N ILE A 62 -2.82 -17.01 -14.66
CA ILE A 62 -2.73 -16.54 -13.25
C ILE A 62 -4.05 -16.78 -12.51
N LYS A 63 -5.20 -16.58 -13.16
CA LYS A 63 -6.52 -16.80 -12.56
C LYS A 63 -6.86 -18.28 -12.29
N GLN A 64 -6.09 -19.23 -12.79
CA GLN A 64 -6.23 -20.64 -12.41
C GLN A 64 -5.49 -20.99 -11.11
N LEU A 65 -4.52 -20.19 -10.68
CA LEU A 65 -3.70 -20.47 -9.52
C LEU A 65 -4.49 -20.25 -8.21
N ASP A 66 -4.26 -21.16 -7.25
CA ASP A 66 -4.79 -21.02 -5.89
C ASP A 66 -3.85 -20.11 -5.08
N ALA A 67 -4.35 -18.95 -4.68
CA ALA A 67 -3.61 -17.95 -3.93
C ALA A 67 -3.91 -17.98 -2.40
N GLY A 68 -4.58 -19.01 -1.91
CA GLY A 68 -5.00 -19.09 -0.51
C GLY A 68 -4.47 -20.29 0.26
N SER A 69 -4.40 -21.48 -0.36
CA SER A 69 -4.06 -22.74 0.30
C SER A 69 -2.65 -22.75 0.91
N TRP A 70 -1.70 -21.99 0.38
CA TRP A 70 -0.36 -21.84 0.95
C TRP A 70 -0.36 -21.23 2.35
N PHE A 71 -1.38 -20.41 2.65
CA PHE A 71 -1.53 -19.72 3.93
C PHE A 71 -2.29 -20.60 4.93
N ASP A 72 -3.47 -21.08 4.54
CA ASP A 72 -4.29 -22.00 5.33
C ASP A 72 -5.32 -22.69 4.41
N PRO A 73 -5.61 -24.00 4.58
CA PRO A 73 -6.60 -24.72 3.78
C PRO A 73 -8.00 -24.07 3.75
N ALA A 74 -8.37 -23.32 4.78
CA ALA A 74 -9.63 -22.58 4.83
C ALA A 74 -9.75 -21.50 3.74
N PHE A 75 -8.63 -21.07 3.14
CA PHE A 75 -8.58 -20.12 2.05
C PHE A 75 -8.42 -20.77 0.67
N SER A 76 -8.52 -22.10 0.58
CA SER A 76 -8.43 -22.81 -0.70
C SER A 76 -9.42 -22.26 -1.73
N GLY A 77 -8.96 -22.16 -2.98
CA GLY A 77 -9.75 -21.65 -4.09
C GLY A 77 -9.72 -20.13 -4.28
N LEU A 78 -9.05 -19.37 -3.41
CA LEU A 78 -8.81 -17.96 -3.67
C LEU A 78 -7.95 -17.78 -4.93
N ARG A 79 -8.19 -16.69 -5.64
CA ARG A 79 -7.46 -16.37 -6.87
C ARG A 79 -6.64 -15.09 -6.68
N VAL A 80 -5.53 -14.98 -7.39
CA VAL A 80 -4.76 -13.73 -7.48
C VAL A 80 -5.68 -12.62 -8.00
N PRO A 81 -5.88 -11.52 -7.27
CA PRO A 81 -6.76 -10.45 -7.72
C PRO A 81 -6.12 -9.63 -8.83
N THR A 82 -6.95 -9.08 -9.72
CA THR A 82 -6.53 -7.94 -10.53
C THR A 82 -6.57 -6.66 -9.69
N LEU A 83 -5.84 -5.63 -10.13
CA LEU A 83 -5.95 -4.30 -9.53
C LEU A 83 -7.39 -3.79 -9.64
N GLU A 84 -8.06 -4.01 -10.78
CA GLU A 84 -9.45 -3.58 -10.98
C GLU A 84 -10.42 -4.22 -9.97
N GLU A 85 -10.32 -5.53 -9.72
CA GLU A 85 -11.13 -6.22 -8.71
C GLU A 85 -10.89 -5.62 -7.31
N THR A 86 -9.62 -5.29 -7.00
CA THR A 86 -9.26 -4.71 -5.71
C THR A 86 -9.81 -3.30 -5.54
N LEU A 87 -9.64 -2.41 -6.54
CA LEU A 87 -10.18 -1.04 -6.47
C LEU A 87 -11.72 -1.03 -6.46
N SER A 88 -12.37 -1.95 -7.19
CA SER A 88 -13.82 -2.15 -7.11
C SER A 88 -14.27 -2.56 -5.71
N LEU A 89 -13.51 -3.44 -5.03
CA LEU A 89 -13.78 -3.81 -3.64
C LEU A 89 -13.68 -2.59 -2.72
N VAL A 90 -12.64 -1.77 -2.88
CA VAL A 90 -12.46 -0.54 -2.09
C VAL A 90 -13.65 0.38 -2.26
N GLN A 91 -14.03 0.71 -3.50
CA GLN A 91 -15.15 1.61 -3.79
C GLN A 91 -16.46 1.12 -3.14
N LYS A 92 -16.70 -0.19 -3.17
CA LYS A 92 -17.94 -0.79 -2.62
C LYS A 92 -17.97 -0.90 -1.10
N ARG A 93 -16.81 -1.01 -0.44
CA ARG A 93 -16.72 -1.37 0.99
C ARG A 93 -16.09 -0.33 1.89
N LYS A 94 -15.41 0.69 1.36
CA LYS A 94 -14.86 1.76 2.19
C LYS A 94 -15.98 2.48 2.96
N ARG A 95 -15.75 2.77 4.23
CA ARG A 95 -16.73 3.42 5.12
C ARG A 95 -16.31 4.84 5.53
N GLY A 96 -15.47 5.47 4.73
CA GLY A 96 -14.92 6.80 5.00
C GLY A 96 -13.57 6.97 4.32
N PRO A 97 -12.83 8.03 4.63
CA PRO A 97 -11.49 8.25 4.11
C PRO A 97 -10.60 7.05 4.39
N THR A 98 -9.96 6.55 3.35
CA THR A 98 -9.13 5.33 3.39
C THR A 98 -7.85 5.59 2.62
N VAL A 99 -6.70 5.15 3.12
CA VAL A 99 -5.42 5.32 2.43
C VAL A 99 -5.03 3.99 1.79
N ILE A 100 -4.89 4.00 0.46
CA ILE A 100 -4.45 2.85 -0.33
C ILE A 100 -3.06 3.13 -0.87
N ALA A 101 -2.07 2.41 -0.36
CA ALA A 101 -0.69 2.51 -0.81
C ALA A 101 -0.44 1.51 -1.96
N LEU A 102 -0.20 2.03 -3.14
CA LEU A 102 0.01 1.27 -4.38
C LEU A 102 1.51 1.07 -4.59
N ASN A 103 2.04 -0.07 -4.17
CA ASN A 103 3.45 -0.43 -4.35
C ASN A 103 3.68 -0.90 -5.79
N VAL A 104 4.30 -0.05 -6.59
CA VAL A 104 4.52 -0.33 -8.01
C VAL A 104 5.82 -1.12 -8.19
N LYS A 105 5.72 -2.44 -8.33
CA LYS A 105 6.88 -3.32 -8.54
C LYS A 105 7.38 -3.31 -9.98
N GLN A 106 6.46 -3.47 -10.93
CA GLN A 106 6.82 -3.53 -12.34
C GLN A 106 5.62 -3.18 -13.22
N LEU A 107 5.74 -2.11 -13.99
CA LEU A 107 4.75 -1.72 -15.00
C LEU A 107 5.39 -1.50 -16.37
N THR A 108 4.64 -1.85 -17.41
CA THR A 108 4.89 -1.36 -18.78
C THR A 108 4.33 0.06 -18.95
N ARG A 109 4.62 0.73 -20.04
CA ARG A 109 4.04 2.05 -20.37
C ARG A 109 2.50 2.01 -20.41
N ASP A 110 1.96 0.96 -21.05
CA ASP A 110 0.50 0.74 -21.08
C ASP A 110 -0.05 0.44 -19.67
N GLY A 111 0.72 -0.27 -18.85
CA GLY A 111 0.39 -0.52 -17.45
C GLY A 111 0.32 0.76 -16.61
N GLU A 112 1.22 1.73 -16.84
CA GLU A 112 1.17 3.06 -16.21
C GLU A 112 -0.14 3.79 -16.53
N ALA A 113 -0.54 3.81 -17.82
CA ALA A 113 -1.79 4.43 -18.23
C ALA A 113 -3.02 3.70 -17.66
N LYS A 114 -2.99 2.36 -17.65
CA LYS A 114 -4.06 1.54 -17.02
C LYS A 114 -4.17 1.79 -15.52
N LEU A 115 -3.05 1.91 -14.80
CA LEU A 115 -3.04 2.22 -13.37
C LEU A 115 -3.78 3.54 -13.09
N VAL A 116 -3.39 4.61 -13.78
CA VAL A 116 -4.01 5.92 -13.61
C VAL A 116 -5.50 5.87 -13.95
N ALA A 117 -5.86 5.28 -15.10
CA ALA A 117 -7.25 5.17 -15.54
C ALA A 117 -8.13 4.36 -14.56
N LEU A 118 -7.60 3.28 -13.95
CA LEU A 118 -8.32 2.51 -12.95
C LEU A 118 -8.53 3.31 -11.64
N VAL A 119 -7.51 4.02 -11.17
CA VAL A 119 -7.65 4.86 -9.96
C VAL A 119 -8.68 5.98 -10.19
N GLU A 120 -8.69 6.59 -11.37
CA GLU A 120 -9.72 7.57 -11.77
C GLU A 120 -11.11 6.95 -11.86
N LYS A 121 -11.24 5.80 -12.56
CA LYS A 121 -12.51 5.08 -12.74
C LYS A 121 -13.22 4.76 -11.43
N TYR A 122 -12.43 4.41 -10.41
CA TYR A 122 -12.95 4.07 -9.08
C TYR A 122 -12.95 5.24 -8.09
N GLU A 123 -12.66 6.48 -8.56
CA GLU A 123 -12.70 7.72 -7.78
C GLU A 123 -11.78 7.68 -6.53
N LEU A 124 -10.57 7.11 -6.69
CA LEU A 124 -9.63 6.88 -5.58
C LEU A 124 -8.37 7.76 -5.64
N LEU A 125 -8.37 8.84 -6.44
CA LEU A 125 -7.20 9.72 -6.59
C LEU A 125 -6.76 10.36 -5.28
N GLU A 126 -7.70 10.79 -4.43
CA GLU A 126 -7.40 11.44 -3.14
C GLU A 126 -7.01 10.40 -2.05
N GLU A 127 -7.42 9.17 -2.20
CA GLU A 127 -7.28 8.11 -1.21
C GLU A 127 -6.13 7.15 -1.52
N SER A 128 -5.56 7.22 -2.73
CA SER A 128 -4.45 6.37 -3.12
C SER A 128 -3.20 7.18 -3.46
N PHE A 129 -2.06 6.52 -3.37
CA PHE A 129 -0.80 7.04 -3.89
C PHE A 129 0.10 5.88 -4.35
N ALA A 130 0.88 6.10 -5.40
CA ALA A 130 1.88 5.14 -5.85
C ALA A 130 3.23 5.41 -5.18
N PHE A 131 3.96 4.37 -4.84
CA PHE A 131 5.30 4.47 -4.26
C PHE A 131 6.20 3.32 -4.71
N ASP A 132 7.50 3.40 -4.39
CA ASP A 132 8.57 2.47 -4.75
C ASP A 132 8.94 2.44 -6.25
N GLN A 133 8.24 3.17 -7.09
CA GLN A 133 8.57 3.29 -8.51
C GLN A 133 9.75 4.26 -8.74
N PRO A 134 10.49 4.10 -9.87
CA PRO A 134 11.53 5.05 -10.27
C PRO A 134 10.97 6.48 -10.47
N ALA A 135 11.80 7.49 -10.20
CA ALA A 135 11.39 8.90 -10.33
C ALA A 135 10.86 9.28 -11.72
N GLU A 136 11.41 8.67 -12.77
CA GLU A 136 10.89 8.89 -14.14
C GLU A 136 9.48 8.34 -14.34
N MET A 137 9.16 7.19 -13.76
CA MET A 137 7.80 6.65 -13.78
C MET A 137 6.86 7.58 -13.00
N SER A 138 7.28 8.07 -11.84
CA SER A 138 6.51 9.05 -11.06
C SER A 138 6.15 10.29 -11.89
N ARG A 139 7.11 10.85 -12.65
CA ARG A 139 6.85 11.99 -13.55
C ARG A 139 5.82 11.65 -14.63
N ARG A 140 5.90 10.45 -15.20
CA ARG A 140 4.93 10.02 -16.23
C ARG A 140 3.53 9.83 -15.65
N LEU A 141 3.41 9.23 -14.46
CA LEU A 141 2.11 9.09 -13.77
C LEU A 141 1.48 10.47 -13.54
N LYS A 142 2.26 11.45 -13.06
CA LYS A 142 1.80 12.85 -12.92
C LYS A 142 1.47 13.51 -14.26
N THR A 143 2.14 13.14 -15.35
CA THR A 143 1.83 13.67 -16.70
C THR A 143 0.50 13.09 -17.20
N LEU A 144 0.21 11.82 -16.91
CA LEU A 144 -1.08 11.18 -17.26
C LEU A 144 -2.23 11.80 -16.46
N ASN A 145 -2.04 12.06 -15.18
CA ASN A 145 -2.98 12.82 -14.35
C ASN A 145 -2.22 13.61 -13.27
N PRO A 146 -2.24 14.97 -13.31
CA PRO A 146 -1.56 15.80 -12.30
C PRO A 146 -2.05 15.59 -10.86
N LYS A 147 -3.27 15.09 -10.66
CA LYS A 147 -3.84 14.78 -9.35
C LYS A 147 -3.42 13.40 -8.82
N PHE A 148 -2.81 12.55 -9.67
CA PHE A 148 -2.34 11.24 -9.23
C PHE A 148 -1.25 11.40 -8.19
N ARG A 149 -1.45 10.87 -6.98
CA ARG A 149 -0.55 11.12 -5.85
C ARG A 149 0.66 10.20 -5.87
N ILE A 150 1.81 10.76 -5.55
CA ILE A 150 3.10 10.07 -5.51
C ILE A 150 3.65 10.11 -4.09
N GLY A 151 3.99 8.92 -3.58
CA GLY A 151 4.70 8.75 -2.32
C GLY A 151 6.14 8.30 -2.53
N GLN A 152 6.97 8.49 -1.52
CA GLN A 152 8.33 7.97 -1.50
C GLN A 152 8.79 7.63 -0.09
N ASN A 153 9.58 6.55 0.01
CA ASN A 153 10.33 6.24 1.22
C ASN A 153 11.40 7.32 1.46
N VAL A 154 11.34 7.98 2.61
CA VAL A 154 12.21 9.10 2.96
C VAL A 154 12.94 8.76 4.26
N ASN A 155 14.26 8.78 4.22
CA ASN A 155 15.09 8.67 5.41
C ASN A 155 15.50 10.05 5.95
N ARG A 156 15.99 10.11 7.19
CA ARG A 156 16.35 11.36 7.86
C ARG A 156 17.35 12.22 7.07
N LYS A 157 18.29 11.60 6.36
CA LYS A 157 19.31 12.31 5.59
C LYS A 157 18.77 12.97 4.32
N SER A 158 17.73 12.38 3.72
CA SER A 158 17.14 12.86 2.46
C SER A 158 15.94 13.79 2.66
N MET A 159 15.43 13.93 3.86
CA MET A 159 14.16 14.61 4.15
C MET A 159 14.21 16.09 3.76
N ASP A 160 15.21 16.85 4.21
CA ASP A 160 15.29 18.30 3.95
C ASP A 160 15.43 18.62 2.46
N GLY A 161 16.18 17.81 1.71
CA GLY A 161 16.34 17.97 0.27
C GLY A 161 15.07 17.68 -0.54
N ARG A 162 14.07 17.02 0.08
CA ARG A 162 12.80 16.67 -0.57
C ARG A 162 11.61 17.48 -0.12
N LEU A 163 11.78 18.31 0.89
CA LEU A 163 10.69 19.12 1.47
C LEU A 163 10.00 20.00 0.41
N ASN A 164 10.77 20.60 -0.48
CA ASN A 164 10.30 21.46 -1.56
C ASN A 164 10.03 20.70 -2.87
N ASP A 165 10.07 19.36 -2.85
CA ASP A 165 9.74 18.57 -4.03
C ASP A 165 8.22 18.58 -4.24
N ASN A 166 7.77 19.44 -5.15
CA ASN A 166 6.35 19.59 -5.50
C ASN A 166 5.77 18.35 -6.20
N PHE A 167 6.61 17.38 -6.50
CA PHE A 167 6.24 16.14 -7.14
C PHE A 167 5.73 15.09 -6.15
N LEU A 168 6.21 15.16 -4.90
CA LEU A 168 5.85 14.23 -3.85
C LEU A 168 4.68 14.76 -3.03
N ASP A 169 3.65 13.94 -2.88
CA ASP A 169 2.46 14.23 -2.08
C ASP A 169 2.53 13.52 -0.72
N VAL A 170 3.19 12.34 -0.66
CA VAL A 170 3.23 11.48 0.52
C VAL A 170 4.67 11.13 0.90
N PHE A 171 5.04 11.40 2.14
CA PHE A 171 6.31 11.00 2.71
C PHE A 171 6.13 9.75 3.58
N LEU A 172 6.70 8.62 3.14
CA LEU A 172 6.78 7.40 3.96
C LEU A 172 8.11 7.45 4.72
N LEU A 173 8.08 7.94 5.94
CA LEU A 173 9.28 8.05 6.76
C LEU A 173 9.75 6.67 7.23
N THR A 174 11.02 6.36 7.02
CA THR A 174 11.65 5.11 7.47
C THR A 174 12.29 5.23 8.85
N TYR A 175 12.00 6.30 9.56
CA TYR A 175 12.44 6.60 10.92
C TYR A 175 11.31 7.28 11.70
N ALA A 176 11.31 7.16 13.03
CA ALA A 176 10.33 7.85 13.87
C ALA A 176 10.63 9.35 13.91
N PRO A 177 9.73 10.22 13.41
CA PRO A 177 9.93 11.66 13.40
C PRO A 177 9.64 12.29 14.77
N ALA A 178 10.10 13.52 14.98
CA ALA A 178 9.64 14.40 16.05
C ALA A 178 8.37 15.17 15.61
N ALA A 179 7.60 15.69 16.59
CA ALA A 179 6.33 16.35 16.30
C ALA A 179 6.48 17.65 15.49
N ASP A 180 7.53 18.42 15.73
CA ASP A 180 7.85 19.63 14.98
C ASP A 180 8.22 19.32 13.52
N GLU A 181 8.91 18.20 13.30
CA GLU A 181 9.25 17.69 11.97
C GLU A 181 7.98 17.30 11.18
N VAL A 182 7.07 16.55 11.81
CA VAL A 182 5.77 16.20 11.21
C VAL A 182 4.97 17.46 10.87
N SER A 183 4.83 18.38 11.83
CA SER A 183 4.12 19.64 11.62
C SER A 183 4.71 20.47 10.48
N ARG A 184 6.04 20.50 10.35
CA ARG A 184 6.73 21.19 9.26
C ARG A 184 6.38 20.56 7.90
N LEU A 185 6.42 19.24 7.78
CA LEU A 185 6.07 18.51 6.55
C LEU A 185 4.60 18.76 6.16
N GLN A 186 3.68 18.67 7.10
CA GLN A 186 2.25 18.90 6.87
C GLN A 186 1.95 20.33 6.43
N LYS A 187 2.65 21.33 6.98
CA LYS A 187 2.57 22.74 6.53
C LYS A 187 3.02 22.94 5.09
N HIS A 188 3.87 22.06 4.55
CA HIS A 188 4.25 22.05 3.14
C HIS A 188 3.31 21.17 2.29
N GLY A 189 2.13 20.84 2.79
CA GLY A 189 1.12 20.07 2.08
C GLY A 189 1.45 18.59 1.91
N LYS A 190 2.42 18.05 2.67
CA LYS A 190 2.80 16.63 2.60
C LYS A 190 1.95 15.80 3.54
N GLN A 191 1.42 14.67 3.06
CA GLN A 191 0.93 13.61 3.94
C GLN A 191 2.11 12.84 4.51
N VAL A 192 2.12 12.63 5.82
CA VAL A 192 3.25 12.01 6.53
C VAL A 192 2.84 10.65 7.07
N LEU A 193 3.39 9.60 6.50
CA LEU A 193 3.20 8.23 6.93
C LEU A 193 4.51 7.69 7.51
N PHE A 194 4.42 6.77 8.48
CA PHE A 194 5.57 6.03 8.97
C PHE A 194 5.59 4.64 8.36
N ASN A 195 6.65 4.31 7.61
CA ASN A 195 6.84 2.98 7.06
C ASN A 195 7.54 2.09 8.09
N PHE A 196 6.73 1.30 8.78
CA PHE A 196 7.18 0.33 9.79
C PHE A 196 6.82 -1.11 9.39
N ALA A 197 6.58 -1.34 8.11
CA ALA A 197 6.36 -2.67 7.55
C ALA A 197 7.64 -3.49 7.55
N GLY A 198 7.50 -4.81 7.56
CA GLY A 198 8.57 -5.78 7.49
C GLY A 198 8.47 -6.87 8.56
N PRO A 199 9.07 -8.03 8.31
CA PRO A 199 9.02 -9.16 9.21
C PRO A 199 9.85 -8.92 10.49
N GLY A 200 9.46 -9.61 11.56
CA GLY A 200 10.21 -9.70 12.81
C GLY A 200 9.65 -8.88 13.96
N GLU A 201 9.96 -9.32 15.18
CA GLU A 201 9.45 -8.74 16.42
C GLU A 201 9.86 -7.27 16.63
N ALA A 202 10.99 -6.84 16.04
CA ALA A 202 11.41 -5.44 16.11
C ALA A 202 10.40 -4.48 15.45
N ARG A 203 9.59 -4.96 14.51
CA ARG A 203 8.51 -4.23 13.84
C ARG A 203 7.16 -4.33 14.57
N ARG A 204 7.08 -5.14 15.63
CA ARG A 204 5.93 -5.28 16.53
C ARG A 204 6.20 -4.47 17.80
N SER A 205 6.13 -3.15 17.71
CA SER A 205 6.54 -2.25 18.80
C SER A 205 5.44 -1.27 19.20
N PRO A 206 4.67 -1.57 20.25
CA PRO A 206 3.68 -0.64 20.80
C PRO A 206 4.28 0.73 21.19
N THR A 207 5.54 0.75 21.62
CA THR A 207 6.25 1.98 21.96
C THR A 207 6.51 2.83 20.74
N ALA A 208 7.03 2.23 19.65
CA ALA A 208 7.24 2.96 18.40
C ALA A 208 5.91 3.47 17.81
N TRP A 209 4.85 2.67 17.86
CA TRP A 209 3.53 3.09 17.38
C TRP A 209 2.97 4.27 18.18
N ARG A 210 3.08 4.27 19.53
CA ARG A 210 2.71 5.42 20.36
C ARG A 210 3.54 6.66 20.01
N GLN A 211 4.85 6.50 19.94
CA GLN A 211 5.75 7.60 19.65
C GLN A 211 5.38 8.33 18.35
N VAL A 212 5.13 7.61 17.25
CA VAL A 212 4.81 8.24 15.96
C VAL A 212 3.38 8.77 15.93
N ARG A 213 2.43 8.11 16.59
CA ARG A 213 1.07 8.64 16.78
C ARG A 213 1.11 9.98 17.50
N ASP A 214 1.83 10.05 18.62
CA ASP A 214 1.93 11.25 19.47
C ASP A 214 2.73 12.36 18.79
N ALA A 215 3.59 12.02 17.82
CA ALA A 215 4.22 12.99 16.92
C ALA A 215 3.25 13.58 15.88
N GLY A 216 2.02 13.04 15.73
CA GLY A 216 0.98 13.60 14.87
C GLY A 216 1.04 13.14 13.42
N ILE A 217 1.64 11.99 13.09
CA ILE A 217 1.65 11.46 11.72
C ILE A 217 0.22 11.14 11.24
N ASP A 218 0.02 11.17 9.91
CA ASP A 218 -1.28 10.92 9.29
C ASP A 218 -1.63 9.43 9.22
N GLY A 219 -0.65 8.55 9.38
CA GLY A 219 -0.86 7.10 9.37
C GLY A 219 0.43 6.32 9.42
N LEU A 220 0.28 5.00 9.44
CA LEU A 220 1.43 4.11 9.57
C LEU A 220 1.18 2.81 8.79
N LEU A 221 2.21 2.32 8.12
CA LEU A 221 2.25 1.03 7.43
C LEU A 221 2.88 -0.01 8.37
N THR A 222 2.16 -1.12 8.62
CA THR A 222 2.60 -2.18 9.53
C THR A 222 2.04 -3.55 9.16
N ASP A 223 2.80 -4.61 9.45
CA ASP A 223 2.35 -6.02 9.35
C ASP A 223 1.53 -6.48 10.57
N TYR A 224 1.32 -5.61 11.57
CA TYR A 224 0.61 -5.90 12.82
C TYR A 224 -0.59 -4.96 13.03
N PRO A 225 -1.54 -4.90 12.06
CA PRO A 225 -2.56 -3.86 12.06
C PRO A 225 -3.53 -3.91 13.25
N LEU A 226 -3.88 -5.09 13.73
CA LEU A 226 -4.82 -5.22 14.85
C LEU A 226 -4.23 -4.72 16.16
N GLU A 227 -2.99 -5.12 16.47
CA GLU A 227 -2.27 -4.66 17.66
C GLU A 227 -2.00 -3.15 17.57
N CYS A 228 -1.55 -2.69 16.41
CA CYS A 228 -1.32 -1.27 16.18
C CYS A 228 -2.60 -0.45 16.36
N ARG A 229 -3.73 -0.89 15.81
CA ARG A 229 -5.04 -0.24 15.96
C ARG A 229 -5.46 -0.13 17.43
N THR A 230 -5.21 -1.14 18.23
CA THR A 230 -5.49 -1.11 19.67
C THR A 230 -4.67 0.00 20.35
N VAL A 231 -3.39 0.09 20.03
CA VAL A 231 -2.51 1.15 20.56
C VAL A 231 -2.96 2.53 20.07
N TRP A 232 -3.37 2.64 18.80
CA TRP A 232 -3.77 3.91 18.18
C TRP A 232 -5.04 4.48 18.79
N ARG A 233 -6.02 3.65 19.12
CA ARG A 233 -7.32 4.05 19.68
C ARG A 233 -7.27 4.36 21.19
N ASN A 234 -6.36 3.73 21.92
CA ASN A 234 -6.17 3.95 23.34
C ASN A 234 -5.32 5.21 23.59
N THR A 235 -5.81 6.36 23.12
CA THR A 235 -5.25 7.65 23.55
C THR A 235 -5.69 7.87 25.00
N PRO A 236 -4.79 8.18 25.95
CA PRO A 236 -5.20 8.67 27.25
C PRO A 236 -6.11 9.88 27.02
N GLN A 237 -7.33 9.84 27.56
CA GLN A 237 -8.13 11.07 27.64
C GLN A 237 -7.27 12.06 28.42
N GLN A 238 -6.90 13.18 27.78
CA GLN A 238 -6.39 14.31 28.49
C GLN A 238 -7.56 14.76 29.38
N HIS A 239 -7.46 14.47 30.68
CA HIS A 239 -8.31 15.10 31.67
C HIS A 239 -7.82 16.54 31.76
N ASP A 240 -8.57 17.47 31.15
CA ASP A 240 -8.49 18.90 31.40
C ASP A 240 -8.84 19.22 32.87
#